data_be1e99d5b7ec11c1129a196f586c72c8
#
_entry.id   be1e99d5b7ec11c1129a196f586c72c8
#
_cell.length_a   1.000
_cell.length_b   1.000
_cell.length_c   1.000
_cell.angle_alpha   90.00
_cell.angle_beta   90.00
_cell.angle_gamma   90.00
#
_symmetry.space_group_name_H-M   'P 1'
#
loop_
_entity.id
_entity.type
_entity.pdbx_description
1 polymer ?
#
loop_
_entity_poly.entity_id
_entity_poly.type
_entity_poly.pdbx_seq_one_letter_code
_entity_poly.pdbx_strand_id
1 'polypeptide(L)'
;MVNSNIEIKALGEANLLDNNDKLITPAKLREVFGSMLNHLGGNLYFTNAGGGLTVPAATETKLIGDFNTTGYKVTEYRPWYVDADYIVGANSTVQLRDFKMASFVSFRFEVGLTVPSNTEVQILARVKNSLGQKVFDINVEDLVFKSAATRTKTSNFFFFMDSDIENGTLEIYVQSDNEIQATWQSFLIDAR
;
A
#
# COMPACT_ATOMS: atom_id res chain seq x y z
N MET A 1 -4.55 19.75 -1.62
CA MET A 1 -4.64 19.55 -3.08
C MET A 1 -3.24 19.26 -3.57
N VAL A 2 -3.02 18.16 -4.24
CA VAL A 2 -1.68 17.77 -4.73
C VAL A 2 -1.59 18.19 -6.20
N ASN A 3 -0.59 18.98 -6.53
CA ASN A 3 -0.44 19.52 -7.87
C ASN A 3 0.34 18.54 -8.77
N SER A 4 -0.07 18.39 -10.02
CA SER A 4 0.70 17.66 -11.02
C SER A 4 2.03 18.38 -11.34
N ASN A 5 2.97 17.71 -11.99
CA ASN A 5 4.22 18.36 -12.42
C ASN A 5 3.97 19.59 -13.31
N ILE A 6 2.89 19.56 -14.11
CA ILE A 6 2.48 20.70 -14.95
C ILE A 6 1.99 21.85 -14.08
N GLU A 7 1.19 21.55 -13.05
CA GLU A 7 0.69 22.56 -12.11
C GLU A 7 1.81 23.16 -11.26
N ILE A 8 2.80 22.36 -10.82
CA ILE A 8 3.98 22.87 -10.11
C ILE A 8 4.80 23.78 -11.00
N LYS A 9 5.02 23.41 -12.26
CA LYS A 9 5.72 24.27 -13.21
C LYS A 9 4.97 25.56 -13.42
N ALA A 10 3.66 25.51 -13.65
CA ALA A 10 2.81 26.69 -13.79
C ALA A 10 2.81 27.57 -12.54
N LEU A 11 2.79 26.95 -11.34
CA LEU A 11 2.88 27.66 -10.07
C LEU A 11 4.25 28.35 -9.91
N GLY A 12 5.32 27.66 -10.31
CA GLY A 12 6.67 28.23 -10.33
C GLY A 12 6.78 29.40 -11.29
N GLU A 13 6.27 29.25 -12.50
CA GLU A 13 6.25 30.32 -13.51
C GLU A 13 5.42 31.53 -13.04
N ALA A 14 4.27 31.29 -12.39
CA ALA A 14 3.41 32.36 -11.88
C ALA A 14 3.99 33.09 -10.66
N ASN A 15 4.67 32.36 -9.77
CA ASN A 15 5.12 32.92 -8.48
C ASN A 15 6.62 33.28 -8.43
N LEU A 16 7.42 32.66 -9.30
CA LEU A 16 8.87 32.82 -9.35
C LEU A 16 9.34 33.44 -10.69
N LEU A 17 8.42 34.07 -11.41
CA LEU A 17 8.77 34.82 -12.61
C LEU A 17 9.96 35.72 -12.30
N ASP A 18 10.92 35.71 -13.24
CA ASP A 18 12.02 36.65 -13.26
C ASP A 18 11.41 38.06 -13.33
N ASN A 19 11.30 38.66 -12.18
CA ASN A 19 10.49 39.87 -12.05
C ASN A 19 11.41 41.08 -11.82
N ASN A 20 11.24 42.01 -12.66
CA ASN A 20 11.81 43.33 -12.50
C ASN A 20 11.35 44.03 -11.18
N ASP A 21 10.31 43.47 -10.52
CA ASP A 21 9.66 44.05 -9.35
C ASP A 21 10.11 43.45 -8.01
N LYS A 22 11.06 42.51 -8.01
CA LYS A 22 11.64 41.86 -6.79
C LYS A 22 10.62 41.25 -5.81
N LEU A 23 9.50 40.71 -6.30
CA LEU A 23 8.36 40.26 -5.50
C LEU A 23 8.33 38.74 -5.20
N ILE A 24 9.46 38.08 -5.11
CA ILE A 24 9.51 36.74 -4.55
C ILE A 24 9.34 36.86 -3.04
N THR A 25 8.12 36.68 -2.58
CA THR A 25 7.83 36.69 -1.16
C THR A 25 8.12 35.35 -0.51
N PRO A 26 8.41 35.31 0.82
CA PRO A 26 8.52 34.05 1.54
C PRO A 26 7.25 33.18 1.45
N ALA A 27 6.10 33.77 1.25
CA ALA A 27 4.83 33.04 1.06
C ALA A 27 4.81 32.30 -0.28
N LYS A 28 5.20 32.96 -1.38
CA LYS A 28 5.30 32.35 -2.70
C LYS A 28 6.33 31.23 -2.77
N LEU A 29 7.48 31.41 -2.11
CA LEU A 29 8.48 30.35 -1.98
C LEU A 29 7.91 29.13 -1.22
N ARG A 30 7.25 29.34 -0.09
CA ARG A 30 6.64 28.25 0.68
C ARG A 30 5.59 27.49 -0.14
N GLU A 31 4.81 28.19 -0.94
CA GLU A 31 3.81 27.58 -1.82
C GLU A 31 4.46 26.68 -2.87
N VAL A 32 5.48 27.17 -3.57
CA VAL A 32 6.20 26.41 -4.58
C VAL A 32 6.93 25.21 -3.96
N PHE A 33 7.69 25.42 -2.88
CA PHE A 33 8.39 24.33 -2.20
C PHE A 33 7.42 23.31 -1.58
N GLY A 34 6.31 23.75 -0.99
CA GLY A 34 5.27 22.88 -0.50
C GLY A 34 4.70 22.00 -1.61
N SER A 35 4.43 22.58 -2.77
CA SER A 35 3.96 21.84 -3.94
C SER A 35 5.01 20.84 -4.46
N MET A 36 6.27 21.19 -4.47
CA MET A 36 7.38 20.30 -4.83
C MET A 36 7.52 19.13 -3.85
N LEU A 37 7.46 19.41 -2.54
CA LEU A 37 7.53 18.37 -1.50
C LEU A 37 6.38 17.37 -1.60
N ASN A 38 5.19 17.80 -2.04
CA ASN A 38 4.04 16.94 -2.26
C ASN A 38 4.26 15.86 -3.35
N HIS A 39 5.32 15.95 -4.14
CA HIS A 39 5.69 14.95 -5.14
C HIS A 39 6.79 14.00 -4.68
N LEU A 40 7.37 14.19 -3.51
CA LEU A 40 8.48 13.35 -3.03
C LEU A 40 8.06 11.95 -2.60
N GLY A 41 6.78 11.62 -2.71
CA GLY A 41 6.30 10.31 -2.27
C GLY A 41 6.47 10.12 -0.75
N GLY A 42 6.32 8.90 -0.29
CA GLY A 42 6.49 8.57 1.12
C GLY A 42 6.08 7.14 1.42
N ASN A 43 6.19 6.75 2.68
CA ASN A 43 5.84 5.41 3.10
C ASN A 43 4.89 5.42 4.31
N LEU A 44 4.16 4.31 4.43
CA LEU A 44 3.24 4.02 5.53
C LEU A 44 3.52 2.60 6.02
N TYR A 45 3.72 2.45 7.31
CA TYR A 45 3.97 1.15 7.94
C TYR A 45 2.87 0.80 8.94
N PHE A 46 2.37 -0.42 8.87
CA PHE A 46 1.32 -0.95 9.73
C PHE A 46 1.73 -2.28 10.32
N THR A 47 1.42 -2.48 11.60
CA THR A 47 1.61 -3.74 12.29
C THR A 47 0.26 -4.30 12.73
N ASN A 48 0.11 -5.61 12.67
CA ASN A 48 -1.07 -6.31 13.14
C ASN A 48 -0.95 -6.58 14.64
N ALA A 49 -1.96 -6.17 15.40
CA ALA A 49 -2.14 -6.49 16.82
C ALA A 49 -2.99 -7.74 17.03
N GLY A 50 -3.65 -8.24 15.99
CA GLY A 50 -4.52 -9.41 16.03
C GLY A 50 -3.79 -10.74 15.86
N GLY A 51 -4.52 -11.82 16.06
CA GLY A 51 -4.03 -13.18 15.86
C GLY A 51 -4.02 -13.65 14.41
N GLY A 52 -3.56 -14.88 14.21
CA GLY A 52 -3.65 -15.58 12.95
C GLY A 52 -5.06 -16.15 12.69
N LEU A 53 -5.28 -16.56 11.46
CA LEU A 53 -6.50 -17.25 11.04
C LEU A 53 -6.18 -18.62 10.45
N THR A 54 -7.15 -19.52 10.52
CA THR A 54 -7.07 -20.81 9.84
C THR A 54 -7.41 -20.63 8.37
N VAL A 55 -6.54 -21.12 7.51
CA VAL A 55 -6.75 -21.23 6.06
C VAL A 55 -7.12 -22.69 5.78
N PRO A 56 -8.37 -22.99 5.43
CA PRO A 56 -8.78 -24.36 5.11
C PRO A 56 -8.08 -24.90 3.86
N ALA A 57 -7.87 -26.20 3.79
CA ALA A 57 -7.28 -26.84 2.63
C ALA A 57 -8.05 -26.50 1.33
N ALA A 58 -7.30 -26.26 0.26
CA ALA A 58 -7.79 -25.95 -1.09
C ALA A 58 -8.77 -24.75 -1.16
N THR A 59 -8.73 -23.86 -0.16
CA THR A 59 -9.62 -22.71 -0.10
C THR A 59 -8.80 -21.41 -0.11
N GLU A 60 -9.10 -20.55 -1.09
CA GLU A 60 -8.54 -19.20 -1.11
C GLU A 60 -9.14 -18.39 0.02
N THR A 61 -8.30 -17.93 0.94
CA THR A 61 -8.74 -17.23 2.16
C THR A 61 -8.09 -15.85 2.23
N LYS A 62 -8.93 -14.82 2.37
CA LYS A 62 -8.44 -13.45 2.57
C LYS A 62 -7.79 -13.34 3.94
N LEU A 63 -6.58 -12.77 3.98
CA LEU A 63 -5.93 -12.44 5.24
C LEU A 63 -6.61 -11.24 5.89
N ILE A 64 -6.90 -11.40 7.17
CA ILE A 64 -7.49 -10.36 8.02
C ILE A 64 -6.52 -10.09 9.15
N GLY A 65 -6.32 -8.83 9.49
CA GLY A 65 -5.51 -8.40 10.63
C GLY A 65 -6.16 -7.21 11.33
N ASP A 66 -5.82 -7.03 12.59
CA ASP A 66 -6.14 -5.83 13.36
C ASP A 66 -4.95 -4.88 13.28
N PHE A 67 -4.93 -4.04 12.24
CA PHE A 67 -3.83 -3.14 12.01
C PHE A 67 -3.98 -1.88 12.85
N ASN A 68 -3.01 -1.68 13.73
CA ASN A 68 -2.94 -0.48 14.55
C ASN A 68 -2.60 0.74 13.69
N THR A 69 -3.60 1.54 13.38
CA THR A 69 -3.45 2.79 12.64
C THR A 69 -2.86 3.92 13.46
N THR A 70 -2.70 3.76 14.79
CA THR A 70 -2.24 4.82 15.69
C THR A 70 -0.73 4.78 15.98
N GLY A 71 -0.06 3.62 15.79
CA GLY A 71 1.29 3.39 16.29
C GLY A 71 2.44 3.87 15.40
N TYR A 72 2.26 3.99 14.08
CA TYR A 72 3.35 4.23 13.14
C TYR A 72 3.02 5.24 12.03
N LYS A 73 2.16 6.18 12.34
CA LYS A 73 1.97 7.37 11.50
C LYS A 73 3.14 8.32 11.71
N VAL A 74 4.30 7.99 11.18
CA VAL A 74 5.35 8.98 11.07
C VAL A 74 4.89 9.92 9.96
N THR A 75 4.18 10.98 10.37
CA THR A 75 3.63 11.99 9.46
C THR A 75 4.68 12.61 8.54
N GLU A 76 5.95 12.58 8.97
CA GLU A 76 7.11 13.07 8.22
C GLU A 76 7.45 12.21 7.00
N TYR A 77 7.11 10.91 7.01
CA TYR A 77 7.40 9.99 5.91
C TYR A 77 6.15 9.58 5.13
N ARG A 78 4.97 10.02 5.57
CA ARG A 78 3.72 9.73 4.90
C ARG A 78 3.66 10.46 3.56
N PRO A 79 3.20 9.80 2.48
CA PRO A 79 2.84 10.53 1.27
C PRO A 79 1.85 11.62 1.64
N TRP A 80 2.17 12.84 1.29
CA TRP A 80 1.42 14.03 1.71
C TRP A 80 -0.09 13.97 1.39
N TYR A 81 -0.42 13.31 0.30
CA TYR A 81 -1.78 13.19 -0.23
C TYR A 81 -2.55 11.97 0.29
N VAL A 82 -1.92 11.11 1.07
CA VAL A 82 -2.56 9.90 1.60
C VAL A 82 -2.95 10.12 3.05
N ASP A 83 -4.23 9.95 3.35
CA ASP A 83 -4.70 9.91 4.73
C ASP A 83 -4.53 8.50 5.30
N ALA A 84 -3.63 8.35 6.27
CA ALA A 84 -3.35 7.07 6.90
C ALA A 84 -4.59 6.45 7.59
N ASP A 85 -5.54 7.26 8.01
CA ASP A 85 -6.75 6.78 8.68
C ASP A 85 -7.68 6.02 7.72
N TYR A 86 -7.53 6.23 6.42
CA TYR A 86 -8.35 5.60 5.39
C TYR A 86 -7.67 4.45 4.66
N ILE A 87 -6.37 4.22 4.88
CA ILE A 87 -5.64 3.18 4.13
C ILE A 87 -6.12 1.79 4.48
N VAL A 88 -6.40 1.51 5.75
CA VAL A 88 -6.90 0.20 6.17
C VAL A 88 -8.38 0.31 6.49
N GLY A 89 -9.19 -0.16 5.56
CA GLY A 89 -10.63 -0.26 5.75
C GLY A 89 -11.04 -1.49 6.56
N ALA A 90 -12.34 -1.67 6.71
CA ALA A 90 -12.92 -2.84 7.37
C ALA A 90 -12.39 -4.15 6.75
N ASN A 91 -12.19 -5.16 7.57
CA ASN A 91 -11.68 -6.47 7.17
C ASN A 91 -10.31 -6.43 6.46
N SER A 92 -9.42 -5.53 6.87
CA SER A 92 -8.04 -5.43 6.37
C SER A 92 -7.95 -5.23 4.86
N THR A 93 -8.80 -4.38 4.34
CA THR A 93 -8.79 -3.95 2.95
C THR A 93 -7.98 -2.67 2.85
N VAL A 94 -6.90 -2.68 2.08
CA VAL A 94 -6.10 -1.48 1.84
C VAL A 94 -6.82 -0.61 0.81
N GLN A 95 -7.13 0.63 1.18
CA GLN A 95 -7.83 1.59 0.30
C GLN A 95 -6.84 2.25 -0.65
N LEU A 96 -7.19 2.33 -1.93
CA LEU A 96 -6.36 2.96 -2.97
C LEU A 96 -6.83 4.37 -3.36
N ARG A 97 -7.91 4.87 -2.74
CA ARG A 97 -8.60 6.11 -3.13
C ARG A 97 -7.75 7.38 -3.07
N ASP A 98 -6.74 7.42 -2.21
CA ASP A 98 -5.91 8.61 -2.02
C ASP A 98 -4.60 8.54 -2.80
N PHE A 99 -4.34 7.43 -3.50
CA PHE A 99 -3.17 7.31 -4.35
C PHE A 99 -3.39 8.03 -5.67
N LYS A 100 -2.39 8.78 -6.09
CA LYS A 100 -2.44 9.52 -7.35
C LYS A 100 -2.43 8.59 -8.56
N MET A 101 -3.17 8.99 -9.58
CA MET A 101 -3.04 8.43 -10.92
C MET A 101 -1.59 8.49 -11.41
N ALA A 102 -1.15 7.43 -12.06
CA ALA A 102 0.21 7.24 -12.55
C ALA A 102 1.31 7.19 -11.47
N SER A 103 0.95 7.15 -10.16
CA SER A 103 1.95 6.89 -9.13
C SER A 103 2.37 5.43 -9.15
N PHE A 104 3.64 5.21 -8.82
CA PHE A 104 4.19 3.89 -8.56
C PHE A 104 3.93 3.54 -7.09
N VAL A 105 3.24 2.43 -6.85
CA VAL A 105 2.96 1.93 -5.51
C VAL A 105 3.72 0.62 -5.32
N SER A 106 4.61 0.60 -4.33
CA SER A 106 5.31 -0.59 -3.87
C SER A 106 4.68 -1.05 -2.56
N PHE A 107 4.34 -2.31 -2.48
CA PHE A 107 3.73 -2.92 -1.31
C PHE A 107 4.60 -4.06 -0.81
N ARG A 108 5.10 -3.93 0.41
CA ARG A 108 5.85 -4.96 1.13
C ARG A 108 5.03 -5.43 2.31
N PHE A 109 4.98 -6.73 2.55
CA PHE A 109 4.24 -7.27 3.68
C PHE A 109 4.91 -8.52 4.26
N GLU A 110 4.49 -8.86 5.48
CA GLU A 110 4.99 -10.01 6.21
C GLU A 110 3.83 -10.92 6.61
N VAL A 111 3.96 -12.20 6.27
CA VAL A 111 3.01 -13.24 6.64
C VAL A 111 3.72 -14.31 7.45
N GLY A 112 3.24 -14.55 8.66
CA GLY A 112 3.60 -15.72 9.46
C GLY A 112 2.77 -16.91 9.00
N LEU A 113 3.42 -18.03 8.75
CA LEU A 113 2.80 -19.28 8.30
C LEU A 113 3.20 -20.40 9.26
N THR A 114 2.21 -21.18 9.72
CA THR A 114 2.44 -22.46 10.39
C THR A 114 1.79 -23.57 9.56
N VAL A 115 2.62 -24.41 8.99
CA VAL A 115 2.24 -25.39 7.97
C VAL A 115 2.66 -26.80 8.36
N PRO A 116 1.87 -27.85 8.01
CA PRO A 116 2.32 -29.24 8.10
C PRO A 116 3.36 -29.57 7.02
N SER A 117 3.89 -30.79 7.06
CA SER A 117 4.83 -31.29 6.03
C SER A 117 4.11 -31.51 4.69
N ASN A 118 4.88 -31.41 3.59
CA ASN A 118 4.40 -31.57 2.22
C ASN A 118 3.22 -30.65 1.88
N THR A 119 3.40 -29.37 2.16
CA THR A 119 2.38 -28.35 1.94
C THR A 119 2.84 -27.34 0.90
N GLU A 120 1.97 -27.06 -0.05
CA GLU A 120 2.12 -25.96 -1.00
C GLU A 120 1.25 -24.80 -0.57
N VAL A 121 1.84 -23.59 -0.56
CA VAL A 121 1.16 -22.36 -0.18
C VAL A 121 1.34 -21.31 -1.26
N GLN A 122 0.26 -20.73 -1.73
CA GLN A 122 0.25 -19.60 -2.63
C GLN A 122 -0.19 -18.34 -1.90
N ILE A 123 0.51 -17.25 -2.14
CA ILE A 123 0.14 -15.91 -1.64
C ILE A 123 -0.17 -15.02 -2.84
N LEU A 124 -1.37 -14.45 -2.84
CA LEU A 124 -1.91 -13.62 -3.89
C LEU A 124 -2.21 -12.22 -3.36
N ALA A 125 -1.91 -11.22 -4.16
CA ALA A 125 -2.42 -9.85 -3.97
C ALA A 125 -3.52 -9.60 -5.01
N ARG A 126 -4.70 -9.23 -4.54
CA ARG A 126 -5.87 -8.95 -5.38
C ARG A 126 -6.19 -7.48 -5.40
N VAL A 127 -6.20 -6.90 -6.57
CA VAL A 127 -6.62 -5.51 -6.78
C VAL A 127 -8.04 -5.51 -7.33
N LYS A 128 -8.89 -4.70 -6.70
CA LYS A 128 -10.30 -4.51 -7.06
C LYS A 128 -10.56 -3.06 -7.41
N ASN A 129 -11.52 -2.82 -8.27
CA ASN A 129 -12.01 -1.47 -8.58
C ASN A 129 -12.92 -0.91 -7.47
N SER A 130 -13.40 0.30 -7.66
CA SER A 130 -14.31 0.99 -6.72
C SER A 130 -15.66 0.28 -6.51
N LEU A 131 -16.04 -0.62 -7.43
CA LEU A 131 -17.24 -1.46 -7.33
C LEU A 131 -16.98 -2.79 -6.63
N GLY A 132 -15.74 -3.03 -6.17
CA GLY A 132 -15.33 -4.29 -5.53
C GLY A 132 -15.11 -5.45 -6.50
N GLN A 133 -15.11 -5.21 -7.80
CA GLN A 133 -14.84 -6.21 -8.83
C GLN A 133 -13.33 -6.41 -8.97
N LYS A 134 -12.90 -7.65 -9.11
CA LYS A 134 -11.51 -7.98 -9.36
C LYS A 134 -11.05 -7.40 -10.71
N VAL A 135 -9.97 -6.61 -10.67
CA VAL A 135 -9.29 -6.13 -11.87
C VAL A 135 -8.17 -7.09 -12.26
N PHE A 136 -7.27 -7.39 -11.30
CA PHE A 136 -6.20 -8.37 -11.51
C PHE A 136 -5.75 -9.02 -10.19
N ASP A 137 -5.10 -10.16 -10.31
CA ASP A 137 -4.35 -10.82 -9.24
C ASP A 137 -2.87 -10.77 -9.57
N ILE A 138 -2.04 -10.58 -8.55
CA ILE A 138 -0.59 -10.73 -8.60
C ILE A 138 -0.25 -11.98 -7.80
N ASN A 139 0.34 -12.98 -8.45
CA ASN A 139 0.94 -14.11 -7.73
C ASN A 139 2.23 -13.60 -7.09
N VAL A 140 2.21 -13.44 -5.76
CA VAL A 140 3.34 -12.87 -5.04
C VAL A 140 4.34 -13.94 -4.66
N GLU A 141 3.88 -15.11 -4.21
CA GLU A 141 4.72 -16.22 -3.76
C GLU A 141 4.05 -17.56 -4.00
N ASP A 142 4.86 -18.54 -4.43
CA ASP A 142 4.57 -19.96 -4.42
C ASP A 142 5.60 -20.66 -3.54
N LEU A 143 5.16 -21.23 -2.43
CA LEU A 143 6.01 -21.82 -1.41
C LEU A 143 5.76 -23.33 -1.29
N VAL A 144 6.82 -24.11 -1.19
CA VAL A 144 6.74 -25.56 -0.97
C VAL A 144 7.44 -25.91 0.35
N PHE A 145 6.70 -26.51 1.27
CA PHE A 145 7.20 -26.96 2.57
C PHE A 145 7.29 -28.48 2.60
N LYS A 146 8.50 -29.01 2.52
CA LYS A 146 8.74 -30.47 2.61
C LYS A 146 8.58 -31.02 4.03
N SER A 147 8.77 -30.18 5.04
CA SER A 147 8.59 -30.52 6.46
C SER A 147 7.71 -29.49 7.15
N ALA A 148 7.06 -29.89 8.23
CA ALA A 148 6.30 -28.96 9.08
C ALA A 148 7.17 -27.79 9.53
N ALA A 149 6.65 -26.58 9.46
CA ALA A 149 7.39 -25.37 9.77
C ALA A 149 6.49 -24.25 10.27
N THR A 150 7.09 -23.40 11.12
CA THR A 150 6.57 -22.06 11.41
C THR A 150 7.58 -21.04 10.89
N ARG A 151 7.18 -20.21 9.95
CA ARG A 151 8.06 -19.22 9.30
C ARG A 151 7.34 -17.91 9.04
N THR A 152 8.08 -16.82 9.11
CA THR A 152 7.66 -15.53 8.57
C THR A 152 8.22 -15.38 7.16
N LYS A 153 7.35 -15.03 6.23
CA LYS A 153 7.71 -14.69 4.85
C LYS A 153 7.49 -13.22 4.63
N THR A 154 8.53 -12.55 4.16
CA THR A 154 8.45 -11.15 3.68
C THR A 154 8.36 -11.19 2.16
N SER A 155 7.38 -10.52 1.61
CA SER A 155 7.15 -10.45 0.18
C SER A 155 6.88 -9.02 -0.26
N ASN A 156 7.15 -8.71 -1.51
CA ASN A 156 6.92 -7.40 -2.08
C ASN A 156 6.44 -7.49 -3.53
N PHE A 157 5.62 -6.55 -3.92
CA PHE A 157 5.19 -6.35 -5.30
C PHE A 157 4.95 -4.87 -5.55
N PHE A 158 4.70 -4.52 -6.78
CA PHE A 158 4.41 -3.13 -7.17
C PHE A 158 3.38 -3.09 -8.29
N PHE A 159 2.72 -1.96 -8.40
CA PHE A 159 1.79 -1.66 -9.48
C PHE A 159 1.73 -0.14 -9.71
N PHE A 160 1.17 0.25 -10.82
CA PHE A 160 0.88 1.65 -11.12
C PHE A 160 -0.59 1.93 -10.91
N MET A 161 -0.88 3.10 -10.34
CA MET A 161 -2.25 3.59 -10.23
C MET A 161 -2.76 4.03 -11.59
N ASP A 162 -3.88 3.46 -12.00
CA ASP A 162 -4.60 3.81 -13.22
C ASP A 162 -6.11 4.00 -12.94
N SER A 163 -6.87 4.35 -14.00
CA SER A 163 -8.31 4.61 -13.89
C SER A 163 -9.12 3.39 -13.46
N ASP A 164 -8.64 2.17 -13.74
CA ASP A 164 -9.40 0.95 -13.46
C ASP A 164 -9.38 0.59 -11.98
N ILE A 165 -8.35 1.06 -11.25
CA ILE A 165 -8.16 0.80 -9.82
C ILE A 165 -8.27 2.05 -8.95
N GLU A 166 -8.54 3.21 -9.54
CA GLU A 166 -8.82 4.44 -8.81
C GLU A 166 -9.99 4.25 -7.85
N ASN A 167 -9.81 4.67 -6.60
CA ASN A 167 -10.76 4.43 -5.51
C ASN A 167 -11.05 2.94 -5.23
N GLY A 168 -10.20 2.07 -5.73
CA GLY A 168 -10.28 0.63 -5.52
C GLY A 168 -9.66 0.17 -4.21
N THR A 169 -9.40 -1.13 -4.13
CA THR A 169 -8.85 -1.77 -2.92
C THR A 169 -7.82 -2.83 -3.27
N LEU A 170 -6.90 -3.05 -2.32
CA LEU A 170 -5.93 -4.13 -2.35
C LEU A 170 -6.19 -5.08 -1.17
N GLU A 171 -6.19 -6.36 -1.44
CA GLU A 171 -6.39 -7.43 -0.47
C GLU A 171 -5.33 -8.52 -0.65
N ILE A 172 -4.91 -9.14 0.45
CA ILE A 172 -3.98 -10.28 0.42
C ILE A 172 -4.75 -11.57 0.70
N TYR A 173 -4.50 -12.58 -0.12
CA TYR A 173 -5.09 -13.91 -0.01
C TYR A 173 -4.01 -14.97 0.16
N VAL A 174 -4.37 -16.03 0.86
CA VAL A 174 -3.54 -17.24 0.97
C VAL A 174 -4.39 -18.44 0.59
N GLN A 175 -3.82 -19.33 -0.19
CA GLN A 175 -4.38 -20.65 -0.51
C GLN A 175 -3.33 -21.71 -0.20
N SER A 176 -3.77 -22.86 0.27
CA SER A 176 -2.90 -24.00 0.58
C SER A 176 -3.60 -25.30 0.25
N ASP A 177 -2.83 -26.32 -0.11
CA ASP A 177 -3.33 -27.69 -0.32
C ASP A 177 -3.68 -28.41 0.98
N ASN A 178 -3.12 -27.98 2.11
CA ASN A 178 -3.44 -28.46 3.46
C ASN A 178 -4.00 -27.31 4.33
N GLU A 179 -4.67 -27.66 5.44
CA GLU A 179 -5.05 -26.67 6.43
C GLU A 179 -3.80 -26.08 7.11
N ILE A 180 -3.73 -24.77 7.17
CA ILE A 180 -2.61 -24.03 7.76
C ILE A 180 -3.09 -22.90 8.67
N GLN A 181 -2.18 -22.34 9.47
CA GLN A 181 -2.39 -21.08 10.18
C GLN A 181 -1.60 -19.97 9.46
N ALA A 182 -2.26 -18.87 9.19
CA ALA A 182 -1.64 -17.70 8.58
C ALA A 182 -1.92 -16.44 9.39
N THR A 183 -0.92 -15.59 9.53
CA THR A 183 -1.03 -14.30 10.22
C THR A 183 -0.46 -13.21 9.34
N TRP A 184 -1.24 -12.24 8.97
CA TRP A 184 -0.72 -11.03 8.33
C TRP A 184 -0.08 -10.14 9.39
N GLN A 185 1.24 -10.14 9.49
CA GLN A 185 1.97 -9.52 10.60
C GLN A 185 2.16 -8.01 10.43
N SER A 186 2.54 -7.59 9.24
CA SER A 186 2.82 -6.18 8.96
C SER A 186 2.73 -5.88 7.46
N PHE A 187 2.63 -4.60 7.12
CA PHE A 187 2.87 -4.15 5.75
C PHE A 187 3.41 -2.73 5.70
N LEU A 188 4.10 -2.44 4.63
CA LEU A 188 4.62 -1.13 4.27
C LEU A 188 4.16 -0.79 2.86
N ILE A 189 3.65 0.42 2.69
CA ILE A 189 3.32 1.00 1.38
C ILE A 189 4.30 2.13 1.12
N ASP A 190 4.96 2.10 -0.02
CA ASP A 190 5.79 3.18 -0.55
C ASP A 190 5.14 3.66 -1.86
N ALA A 191 4.84 4.94 -1.95
CA ALA A 191 4.23 5.55 -3.12
C ALA A 191 5.09 6.71 -3.63
N ARG A 192 5.30 6.74 -4.98
CA ARG A 192 6.12 7.75 -5.66
C ARG A 192 5.45 8.26 -6.92
#